data_98ce216091b479189a4553f58b89aaad
#
_entry.id   98ce216091b479189a4553f58b89aaad
#
_cell.length_a   1.000
_cell.length_b   1.000
_cell.length_c   1.000
_cell.angle_alpha   90.00
_cell.angle_beta   90.00
_cell.angle_gamma   90.00
#
_symmetry.space_group_name_H-M   'P 1'
#
loop_
_entity.id
_entity.type
_entity.pdbx_description
1 polymer ?
#
loop_
_entity_poly.entity_id
_entity_poly.type
_entity_poly.pdbx_seq_one_letter_code
_entity_poly.pdbx_strand_id
1 'polypeptide(L)'
;LFSSNQIVNHKNNSIVTSNKFTYVLNNESGLVEFKYNFSSLFKPIVNNNNVYLISKDNLLICFNLRNGKILYSYNIDEMISNFLKIKKKKSELKNIVIAENKINIFLQNSHVLKLSPSGKMIDVIKLPSKLKTYPIFFQKNLIFIDKKNKISIVN
;
A
#
# COMPACT_ATOMS: atom_id res chain seq x y z
N LEU A 1 -17.48 -8.81 -15.68
CA LEU A 1 -16.00 -8.93 -15.60
C LEU A 1 -15.60 -8.78 -14.15
N PHE A 2 -15.11 -9.86 -13.53
CA PHE A 2 -14.51 -9.81 -12.19
C PHE A 2 -13.11 -9.22 -12.34
N SER A 3 -12.94 -7.97 -11.95
CA SER A 3 -11.62 -7.38 -11.78
C SER A 3 -11.16 -7.68 -10.36
N SER A 4 -10.24 -8.62 -10.21
CA SER A 4 -9.57 -8.90 -8.96
C SER A 4 -8.13 -8.39 -9.04
N ASN A 5 -7.61 -7.89 -7.91
CA ASN A 5 -6.18 -7.68 -7.77
C ASN A 5 -5.45 -9.03 -7.71
N GLN A 6 -4.13 -9.01 -7.88
CA GLN A 6 -3.32 -10.22 -7.75
C GLN A 6 -3.50 -10.86 -6.38
N ILE A 7 -3.64 -12.17 -6.36
CA ILE A 7 -3.68 -12.96 -5.12
C ILE A 7 -2.34 -12.84 -4.40
N VAL A 8 -2.39 -12.69 -3.09
CA VAL A 8 -1.21 -12.65 -2.21
C VAL A 8 -1.21 -13.87 -1.32
N ASN A 9 -0.27 -14.77 -1.54
CA ASN A 9 -0.08 -15.95 -0.68
C ASN A 9 0.94 -15.64 0.42
N HIS A 10 0.61 -15.97 1.65
CA HIS A 10 1.50 -15.86 2.80
C HIS A 10 1.24 -16.99 3.80
N LYS A 11 2.21 -17.88 3.98
CA LYS A 11 2.06 -19.09 4.81
C LYS A 11 0.81 -19.87 4.38
N ASN A 12 -0.08 -20.15 5.32
CA ASN A 12 -1.31 -20.90 5.10
C ASN A 12 -2.49 -20.03 4.64
N ASN A 13 -2.26 -18.75 4.32
CA ASN A 13 -3.33 -17.84 3.92
C ASN A 13 -3.14 -17.29 2.52
N SER A 14 -4.25 -17.13 1.80
CA SER A 14 -4.37 -16.36 0.57
C SER A 14 -5.24 -15.13 0.78
N ILE A 15 -4.73 -13.95 0.42
CA ILE A 15 -5.47 -12.70 0.44
C ILE A 15 -5.98 -12.43 -0.98
N VAL A 16 -7.31 -12.39 -1.12
CA VAL A 16 -7.99 -12.12 -2.39
C VAL A 16 -8.84 -10.87 -2.26
N THR A 17 -8.66 -9.93 -3.18
CA THR A 17 -9.46 -8.70 -3.19
C THR A 17 -10.33 -8.67 -4.44
N SER A 18 -11.62 -8.47 -4.25
CA SER A 18 -12.61 -8.27 -5.31
C SER A 18 -12.95 -6.77 -5.45
N ASN A 19 -13.97 -6.44 -6.24
CA ASN A 19 -14.42 -5.06 -6.40
C ASN A 19 -14.95 -4.42 -5.10
N LYS A 20 -15.47 -5.21 -4.16
CA LYS A 20 -16.11 -4.72 -2.93
C LYS A 20 -15.49 -5.28 -1.65
N PHE A 21 -14.88 -6.46 -1.73
CA PHE A 21 -14.50 -7.21 -0.55
C PHE A 21 -13.03 -7.63 -0.59
N THR A 22 -12.45 -7.79 0.59
CA THR A 22 -11.19 -8.49 0.80
C THR A 22 -11.47 -9.77 1.58
N TYR A 23 -10.94 -10.88 1.10
CA TYR A 23 -11.07 -12.20 1.72
C TYR A 23 -9.69 -12.70 2.14
N VAL A 24 -9.65 -13.37 3.28
CA VAL A 24 -8.52 -14.20 3.70
C VAL A 24 -9.00 -15.63 3.68
N LEU A 25 -8.35 -16.45 2.87
CA LEU A 25 -8.66 -17.86 2.69
C LEU A 25 -7.58 -18.70 3.36
N ASN A 26 -7.98 -19.79 3.98
CA ASN A 26 -7.06 -20.84 4.41
C ASN A 26 -6.66 -21.68 3.20
N ASN A 27 -5.36 -21.85 2.94
CA ASN A 27 -4.85 -22.54 1.75
C ASN A 27 -5.07 -24.06 1.80
N GLU A 28 -5.16 -24.66 2.99
CA GLU A 28 -5.36 -26.09 3.17
C GLU A 28 -6.82 -26.49 2.98
N SER A 29 -7.72 -25.75 3.61
CA SER A 29 -9.15 -26.05 3.60
C SER A 29 -9.93 -25.35 2.48
N GLY A 30 -9.38 -24.29 1.90
CA GLY A 30 -10.07 -23.41 0.95
C GLY A 30 -11.16 -22.54 1.58
N LEU A 31 -11.34 -22.59 2.89
CA LEU A 31 -12.39 -21.86 3.59
C LEU A 31 -12.02 -20.38 3.79
N VAL A 32 -13.06 -19.53 3.82
CA VAL A 32 -12.89 -18.11 4.17
C VAL A 32 -12.71 -17.97 5.67
N GLU A 33 -11.54 -17.54 6.12
CA GLU A 33 -11.27 -17.23 7.53
C GLU A 33 -11.77 -15.83 7.91
N PHE A 34 -11.51 -14.84 7.04
CA PHE A 34 -11.94 -13.46 7.28
C PHE A 34 -12.49 -12.83 6.00
N LYS A 35 -13.53 -12.01 6.16
CA LYS A 35 -14.12 -11.21 5.09
C LYS A 35 -14.29 -9.78 5.55
N TYR A 36 -13.85 -8.82 4.72
CA TYR A 36 -13.94 -7.39 5.00
C TYR A 36 -14.72 -6.68 3.91
N ASN A 37 -15.50 -5.65 4.29
CA ASN A 37 -16.33 -4.84 3.39
C ASN A 37 -15.54 -3.67 2.76
N PHE A 38 -14.30 -3.95 2.37
CA PHE A 38 -13.46 -3.02 1.60
C PHE A 38 -12.65 -3.79 0.56
N SER A 39 -12.30 -3.13 -0.51
CA SER A 39 -11.40 -3.67 -1.55
C SER A 39 -10.09 -2.91 -1.58
N SER A 40 -9.06 -3.52 -2.15
CA SER A 40 -7.76 -2.88 -2.32
C SER A 40 -7.63 -2.22 -3.68
N LEU A 41 -7.05 -1.02 -3.70
CA LEU A 41 -6.69 -0.30 -4.93
C LEU A 41 -5.47 -0.94 -5.61
N PHE A 42 -4.53 -1.44 -4.82
CA PHE A 42 -3.30 -2.09 -5.26
C PHE A 42 -3.21 -3.50 -4.67
N LYS A 43 -2.20 -4.26 -5.12
CA LYS A 43 -1.86 -5.55 -4.51
C LYS A 43 -1.59 -5.35 -3.01
N PRO A 44 -2.28 -6.07 -2.12
CA PRO A 44 -1.97 -6.03 -0.68
C PRO A 44 -0.54 -6.46 -0.39
N ILE A 45 0.06 -5.91 0.65
CA ILE A 45 1.41 -6.26 1.08
C ILE A 45 1.32 -6.94 2.44
N VAL A 46 2.03 -8.04 2.59
CA VAL A 46 2.15 -8.73 3.87
C VAL A 46 3.56 -8.53 4.42
N ASN A 47 3.63 -8.06 5.65
CA ASN A 47 4.87 -8.00 6.43
C ASN A 47 4.65 -8.66 7.78
N ASN A 48 5.36 -9.76 8.05
CA ASN A 48 5.11 -10.66 9.17
C ASN A 48 3.68 -11.24 9.13
N ASN A 49 2.83 -10.85 10.09
CA ASN A 49 1.42 -11.25 10.12
C ASN A 49 0.46 -10.07 9.87
N ASN A 50 0.98 -8.93 9.45
CA ASN A 50 0.18 -7.75 9.16
C ASN A 50 0.01 -7.58 7.65
N VAL A 51 -1.22 -7.36 7.23
CA VAL A 51 -1.57 -7.02 5.86
C VAL A 51 -1.81 -5.53 5.77
N TYR A 52 -1.17 -4.91 4.80
CA TYR A 52 -1.31 -3.49 4.49
C TYR A 52 -1.96 -3.37 3.11
N LEU A 53 -3.00 -2.59 3.03
CA LEU A 53 -3.65 -2.29 1.76
C LEU A 53 -4.15 -0.84 1.75
N ILE A 54 -4.40 -0.34 0.54
CA ILE A 54 -5.02 0.96 0.33
C ILE A 54 -6.37 0.72 -0.35
N SER A 55 -7.44 1.20 0.25
CA SER A 55 -8.78 1.11 -0.32
C SER A 55 -8.99 2.10 -1.48
N LYS A 56 -10.07 1.93 -2.23
CA LYS A 56 -10.48 2.86 -3.30
C LYS A 56 -10.78 4.28 -2.79
N ASP A 57 -11.05 4.41 -1.49
CA ASP A 57 -11.33 5.69 -0.83
C ASP A 57 -10.08 6.30 -0.17
N ASN A 58 -8.88 5.89 -0.60
CA ASN A 58 -7.59 6.32 -0.06
C ASN A 58 -7.43 6.06 1.44
N LEU A 59 -8.02 4.96 1.96
CA LEU A 59 -7.77 4.53 3.33
C LEU A 59 -6.58 3.56 3.35
N LEU A 60 -5.54 3.89 4.12
CA LEU A 60 -4.49 2.94 4.49
C LEU A 60 -5.04 2.06 5.61
N ILE A 61 -5.23 0.79 5.33
CA ILE A 61 -5.78 -0.19 6.28
C ILE A 61 -4.70 -1.21 6.61
N CYS A 62 -4.54 -1.49 7.90
CA CYS A 62 -3.72 -2.59 8.39
C CYS A 62 -4.57 -3.54 9.22
N PHE A 63 -4.48 -4.84 8.93
CA PHE A 63 -5.12 -5.87 9.74
C PHE A 63 -4.17 -7.05 9.99
N ASN A 64 -4.42 -7.80 11.05
CA ASN A 64 -3.60 -8.93 11.45
C ASN A 64 -4.18 -10.25 10.91
N LEU A 65 -3.35 -11.06 10.23
CA LEU A 65 -3.76 -12.34 9.63
C LEU A 65 -4.14 -13.42 10.65
N ARG A 66 -3.58 -13.39 11.87
CA ARG A 66 -3.83 -14.45 12.85
C ARG A 66 -5.23 -14.38 13.46
N ASN A 67 -5.75 -13.17 13.66
CA ASN A 67 -6.99 -12.96 14.38
C ASN A 67 -8.02 -12.10 13.62
N GLY A 68 -7.70 -11.67 12.41
CA GLY A 68 -8.56 -10.86 11.56
C GLY A 68 -8.83 -9.43 12.06
N LYS A 69 -8.20 -8.99 13.15
CA LYS A 69 -8.45 -7.65 13.70
C LYS A 69 -7.84 -6.56 12.84
N ILE A 70 -8.63 -5.53 12.54
CA ILE A 70 -8.14 -4.28 11.95
C ILE A 70 -7.36 -3.55 13.04
N LEU A 71 -6.07 -3.30 12.78
CA LEU A 71 -5.19 -2.61 13.71
C LEU A 71 -5.36 -1.11 13.61
N TYR A 72 -5.51 -0.60 12.39
CA TYR A 72 -5.82 0.80 12.11
C TYR A 72 -6.37 0.99 10.70
N SER A 73 -7.03 2.14 10.50
CA SER A 73 -7.46 2.64 9.20
C SER A 73 -7.30 4.16 9.20
N TYR A 74 -6.48 4.69 8.31
CA TYR A 74 -6.18 6.13 8.21
C TYR A 74 -6.48 6.67 6.82
N ASN A 75 -7.12 7.83 6.75
CA ASN A 75 -7.33 8.53 5.49
C ASN A 75 -6.03 9.21 5.05
N ILE A 76 -5.47 8.76 3.91
CA ILE A 76 -4.18 9.24 3.39
C ILE A 76 -4.25 10.74 3.05
N ASP A 77 -5.35 11.21 2.48
CA ASP A 77 -5.52 12.62 2.10
C ASP A 77 -5.53 13.53 3.34
N GLU A 78 -6.11 13.06 4.42
CA GLU A 78 -6.15 13.74 5.71
C GLU A 78 -4.78 13.76 6.38
N MET A 79 -4.07 12.62 6.31
CA MET A 79 -2.69 12.52 6.82
C MET A 79 -1.76 13.51 6.11
N ILE A 80 -1.84 13.62 4.77
CA ILE A 80 -1.07 14.58 3.98
C ILE A 80 -1.42 16.01 4.38
N SER A 81 -2.72 16.32 4.44
CA SER A 81 -3.22 17.64 4.79
C SER A 81 -2.70 18.11 6.16
N ASN A 82 -2.78 17.23 7.16
CA ASN A 82 -2.34 17.53 8.52
C ASN A 82 -0.82 17.68 8.62
N PHE A 83 -0.07 16.80 7.94
CA PHE A 83 1.40 16.82 7.97
C PHE A 83 1.99 18.06 7.28
N LEU A 84 1.45 18.41 6.11
CA LEU A 84 1.93 19.55 5.33
C LEU A 84 1.24 20.88 5.71
N LYS A 85 0.24 20.86 6.61
CA LYS A 85 -0.57 22.01 6.99
C LYS A 85 -1.22 22.71 5.79
N ILE A 86 -1.75 21.92 4.86
CA ILE A 86 -2.41 22.39 3.64
C ILE A 86 -3.88 21.98 3.61
N LYS A 87 -4.67 22.60 2.75
CA LYS A 87 -6.08 22.20 2.55
C LYS A 87 -6.16 20.76 2.02
N LYS A 88 -7.07 19.96 2.59
CA LYS A 88 -7.33 18.58 2.17
C LYS A 88 -7.70 18.54 0.69
N LYS A 89 -6.99 17.70 -0.07
CA LYS A 89 -7.24 17.44 -1.49
C LYS A 89 -7.10 15.95 -1.74
N LYS A 90 -7.93 15.40 -2.62
CA LYS A 90 -7.82 14.00 -3.03
C LYS A 90 -6.49 13.77 -3.75
N SER A 91 -5.74 12.81 -3.25
CA SER A 91 -4.43 12.41 -3.80
C SER A 91 -4.61 11.26 -4.79
N GLU A 92 -3.91 11.34 -5.90
CA GLU A 92 -3.81 10.25 -6.86
C GLU A 92 -2.66 9.33 -6.46
N LEU A 93 -2.99 8.15 -5.98
CA LEU A 93 -2.03 7.16 -5.52
C LEU A 93 -1.57 6.29 -6.69
N LYS A 94 -0.33 5.86 -6.69
CA LYS A 94 0.27 5.03 -7.74
C LYS A 94 0.68 3.65 -7.26
N ASN A 95 1.25 3.54 -6.10
CA ASN A 95 1.71 2.28 -5.54
C ASN A 95 1.95 2.37 -4.03
N ILE A 96 2.08 1.20 -3.39
CA ILE A 96 2.54 1.05 -2.01
C ILE A 96 3.65 0.00 -1.98
N VAL A 97 4.70 0.24 -1.22
CA VAL A 97 5.84 -0.68 -1.02
C VAL A 97 6.29 -0.61 0.44
N ILE A 98 6.62 -1.76 1.03
CA ILE A 98 7.29 -1.80 2.33
C ILE A 98 8.77 -2.08 2.09
N ALA A 99 9.61 -1.15 2.55
CA ALA A 99 11.05 -1.27 2.51
C ALA A 99 11.65 -0.64 3.77
N GLU A 100 12.75 -1.21 4.28
CA GLU A 100 13.46 -0.72 5.48
C GLU A 100 12.52 -0.49 6.69
N ASN A 101 11.58 -1.40 6.88
CA ASN A 101 10.56 -1.30 7.92
C ASN A 101 9.72 0.00 7.85
N LYS A 102 9.55 0.55 6.66
CA LYS A 102 8.71 1.72 6.38
C LYS A 102 7.69 1.41 5.29
N ILE A 103 6.51 1.97 5.41
CA ILE A 103 5.50 1.97 4.36
C ILE A 103 5.76 3.18 3.47
N ASN A 104 6.01 2.93 2.19
CA ASN A 104 6.25 3.97 1.19
C ASN A 104 5.05 4.00 0.24
N ILE A 105 4.29 5.11 0.23
CA ILE A 105 3.15 5.31 -0.65
C ILE A 105 3.55 6.33 -1.73
N PHE A 106 3.52 5.89 -2.98
CA PHE A 106 3.90 6.71 -4.13
C PHE A 106 2.69 7.43 -4.72
N LEU A 107 2.83 8.74 -4.93
CA LEU A 107 1.81 9.59 -5.53
C LEU A 107 2.12 9.87 -7.01
N GLN A 108 1.07 10.14 -7.80
CA GLN A 108 1.20 10.53 -9.22
C GLN A 108 2.01 11.81 -9.44
N ASN A 109 1.99 12.72 -8.47
CA ASN A 109 2.70 14.01 -8.51
C ASN A 109 4.18 13.92 -8.10
N SER A 110 4.78 12.73 -8.10
CA SER A 110 6.17 12.47 -7.74
C SER A 110 6.51 12.68 -6.27
N HIS A 111 5.53 12.58 -5.37
CA HIS A 111 5.80 12.54 -3.94
C HIS A 111 5.73 11.11 -3.42
N VAL A 112 6.50 10.84 -2.38
CA VAL A 112 6.47 9.59 -1.63
C VAL A 112 6.18 9.93 -0.18
N LEU A 113 5.14 9.31 0.35
CA LEU A 113 4.84 9.36 1.77
C LEU A 113 5.59 8.23 2.46
N LYS A 114 6.39 8.55 3.46
CA LYS A 114 7.06 7.56 4.31
C LYS A 114 6.31 7.47 5.64
N LEU A 115 5.85 6.26 5.97
CA LEU A 115 5.15 6.00 7.22
C LEU A 115 5.82 4.87 8.00
N SER A 116 5.65 4.88 9.31
CA SER A 116 6.00 3.74 10.16
C SER A 116 5.04 2.57 9.92
N PRO A 117 5.37 1.34 10.34
CA PRO A 117 4.45 0.21 10.28
C PRO A 117 3.15 0.42 11.09
N SER A 118 3.15 1.33 12.06
CA SER A 118 1.95 1.73 12.80
C SER A 118 1.10 2.77 12.07
N GLY A 119 1.47 3.13 10.84
CA GLY A 119 0.74 4.08 10.00
C GLY A 119 0.99 5.56 10.32
N LYS A 120 1.95 5.90 11.19
CA LYS A 120 2.29 7.29 11.49
C LYS A 120 3.14 7.89 10.37
N MET A 121 2.78 9.10 9.91
CA MET A 121 3.56 9.84 8.93
C MET A 121 4.95 10.17 9.49
N ILE A 122 5.99 9.84 8.73
CA ILE A 122 7.39 10.15 9.06
C ILE A 122 7.86 11.31 8.20
N ASP A 123 7.61 11.24 6.88
CA ASP A 123 8.13 12.20 5.93
C ASP A 123 7.32 12.22 4.62
N VAL A 124 7.44 13.31 3.88
CA VAL A 124 6.92 13.47 2.51
C VAL A 124 8.03 13.98 1.63
N ILE A 125 8.59 13.11 0.81
CA ILE A 125 9.71 13.47 -0.08
C ILE A 125 9.25 13.63 -1.52
N LYS A 126 9.88 14.57 -2.24
CA LYS A 126 9.67 14.78 -3.66
C LYS A 126 10.74 14.02 -4.45
N LEU A 127 10.31 13.17 -5.37
CA LEU A 127 11.21 12.48 -6.29
C LEU A 127 11.71 13.46 -7.38
N PRO A 128 12.92 13.22 -7.92
CA PRO A 128 13.50 14.08 -8.97
C PRO A 128 12.71 14.03 -10.28
N SER A 129 11.95 12.95 -10.52
CA SER A 129 11.16 12.76 -11.73
C SER A 129 9.89 11.95 -11.47
N LYS A 130 8.96 11.98 -12.45
CA LYS A 130 7.69 11.21 -12.37
C LYS A 130 7.95 9.74 -12.68
N LEU A 131 7.49 8.85 -11.81
CA LEU A 131 7.56 7.41 -12.03
C LEU A 131 6.76 6.98 -13.27
N LYS A 132 7.38 6.15 -14.11
CA LYS A 132 6.72 5.38 -15.17
C LYS A 132 6.43 3.96 -14.70
N THR A 133 7.43 3.29 -14.11
CA THR A 133 7.32 1.92 -13.60
C THR A 133 7.07 1.88 -12.10
N TYR A 134 6.74 0.69 -11.60
CA TYR A 134 6.80 0.43 -10.17
C TYR A 134 8.23 0.54 -9.67
N PRO A 135 8.47 1.23 -8.54
CA PRO A 135 9.80 1.35 -7.96
C PRO A 135 10.21 0.05 -7.27
N ILE A 136 11.51 -0.21 -7.26
CA ILE A 136 12.14 -1.26 -6.48
C ILE A 136 13.12 -0.66 -5.49
N PHE A 137 13.29 -1.30 -4.34
CA PHE A 137 14.30 -0.95 -3.36
C PHE A 137 15.44 -1.98 -3.44
N PHE A 138 16.65 -1.51 -3.61
CA PHE A 138 17.86 -2.32 -3.63
C PHE A 138 18.99 -1.59 -2.88
N GLN A 139 19.59 -2.23 -1.87
CA GLN A 139 20.66 -1.68 -1.05
C GLN A 139 20.41 -0.23 -0.58
N LYS A 140 19.21 0.00 -0.01
CA LYS A 140 18.69 1.30 0.46
C LYS A 140 18.37 2.32 -0.65
N ASN A 141 18.68 2.02 -1.90
CA ASN A 141 18.36 2.88 -3.03
C ASN A 141 16.96 2.56 -3.57
N LEU A 142 16.21 3.61 -3.88
CA LEU A 142 14.98 3.53 -4.65
C LEU A 142 15.32 3.64 -6.15
N ILE A 143 15.01 2.60 -6.92
CA ILE A 143 15.30 2.55 -8.36
C ILE A 143 13.97 2.48 -9.12
N PHE A 144 13.82 3.32 -10.15
CA PHE A 144 12.66 3.32 -11.03
C PHE A 144 12.99 3.86 -12.42
N ILE A 145 12.13 3.56 -13.40
CA ILE A 145 12.16 4.20 -14.72
C ILE A 145 11.20 5.39 -14.68
N ASP A 146 11.68 6.55 -15.07
CA ASP A 146 10.89 7.77 -15.14
C ASP A 146 10.08 7.89 -16.45
N LYS A 147 9.21 8.91 -16.54
CA LYS A 147 8.40 9.15 -17.76
C LYS A 147 9.22 9.48 -19.01
N LYS A 148 10.50 9.83 -18.87
CA LYS A 148 11.43 10.06 -19.97
C LYS A 148 12.24 8.82 -20.35
N ASN A 149 11.86 7.63 -19.83
CA ASN A 149 12.53 6.33 -20.00
C ASN A 149 13.97 6.30 -19.44
N LYS A 150 14.30 7.15 -18.48
CA LYS A 150 15.59 7.14 -17.80
C LYS A 150 15.48 6.35 -16.49
N ILE A 151 16.56 5.62 -16.15
CA ILE A 151 16.70 5.01 -14.83
C ILE A 151 17.03 6.11 -13.84
N SER A 152 16.23 6.24 -12.79
CA SER A 152 16.44 7.15 -11.67
C SER A 152 16.77 6.34 -10.43
N ILE A 153 17.81 6.77 -9.71
CA ILE A 153 18.25 6.18 -8.43
C ILE A 153 18.18 7.30 -7.39
N VAL A 154 17.54 7.01 -6.28
CA VAL A 154 17.35 7.95 -5.15
C VAL A 154 17.77 7.25 -3.86
N ASN A 155 18.65 7.88 -3.11
CA ASN A 155 19.16 7.40 -1.82
C ASN A 155 18.24 7.82 -0.66
#